data_eb70ed3ce7c5dc313b44c82ac8ed1a24
#
_entry.id   eb70ed3ce7c5dc313b44c82ac8ed1a24
#
_cell.length_a   1.000
_cell.length_b   1.000
_cell.length_c   1.000
_cell.angle_alpha   90.00
_cell.angle_beta   90.00
_cell.angle_gamma   90.00
#
_symmetry.space_group_name_H-M   'P 1'
#
loop_
_entity.id
_entity.type
_entity.pdbx_description
1 polymer ?
#
loop_
_entity_poly.entity_id
_entity_poly.type
_entity_poly.pdbx_seq_one_letter_code
_entity_poly.pdbx_strand_id
1 'polypeptide(L)'
;HTFVAPVPLGLEPGTPLGASIEGLATSLRYTHAISYARLSALFAQVYGVPIREGALANLVRRVKTRLDDRVAEILTRLRRSRLIGSDETGARVNGRTQWEWVFQNTAVCVPVIRPSRGHGVIHEVLGDHRPTIWVSDLYSAQKHHPAEAWQVCLAHQLRDGQFALEAGDRVFA
;
A
#
# COMPACT_ATOMS: atom_id res chain seq x y z
N HIS A 1 10.50 -48.73 -13.15
CA HIS A 1 9.30 -47.98 -12.70
C HIS A 1 9.77 -46.88 -11.74
N THR A 2 9.50 -45.63 -12.09
CA THR A 2 9.77 -44.48 -11.20
C THR A 2 8.50 -44.26 -10.36
N PHE A 3 8.62 -44.39 -9.04
CA PHE A 3 7.54 -44.05 -8.11
C PHE A 3 7.73 -42.57 -7.73
N VAL A 4 6.71 -41.76 -7.99
CA VAL A 4 6.65 -40.37 -7.52
C VAL A 4 5.64 -40.35 -6.35
N ALA A 5 6.11 -39.95 -5.18
CA ALA A 5 5.23 -39.79 -4.02
C ALA A 5 4.20 -38.66 -4.28
N PRO A 6 2.97 -38.78 -3.79
CA PRO A 6 2.02 -37.68 -3.90
C PRO A 6 2.53 -36.47 -3.15
N VAL A 7 2.25 -35.28 -3.71
CA VAL A 7 2.64 -34.01 -3.09
C VAL A 7 1.85 -33.88 -1.76
N PRO A 8 2.53 -33.58 -0.64
CA PRO A 8 1.85 -33.41 0.65
C PRO A 8 0.79 -32.31 0.59
N LEU A 9 -0.26 -32.46 1.40
CA LEU A 9 -1.34 -31.46 1.49
C LEU A 9 -0.78 -30.09 1.87
N GLY A 10 -1.13 -29.05 1.14
CA GLY A 10 -0.63 -27.68 1.34
C GLY A 10 0.67 -27.33 0.61
N LEU A 11 1.20 -28.27 -0.18
CA LEU A 11 2.26 -27.99 -1.14
C LEU A 11 1.70 -28.13 -2.55
N GLU A 12 1.93 -27.14 -3.39
CA GLU A 12 1.58 -27.22 -4.80
C GLU A 12 2.76 -27.76 -5.63
N PRO A 13 2.50 -28.49 -6.72
CA PRO A 13 3.57 -28.97 -7.61
C PRO A 13 4.45 -27.79 -8.06
N GLY A 14 5.78 -27.94 -7.95
CA GLY A 14 6.74 -26.91 -8.33
C GLY A 14 6.98 -25.82 -7.28
N THR A 15 6.34 -25.87 -6.12
CA THR A 15 6.62 -24.97 -4.99
C THR A 15 7.29 -25.75 -3.85
N PRO A 16 8.60 -25.57 -3.62
CA PRO A 16 9.30 -26.33 -2.57
C PRO A 16 9.02 -25.83 -1.15
N LEU A 17 8.23 -24.75 -1.01
CA LEU A 17 7.96 -24.06 0.25
C LEU A 17 6.47 -23.99 0.50
N GLY A 18 6.06 -24.40 1.70
CA GLY A 18 4.64 -24.38 2.11
C GLY A 18 4.16 -23.00 2.58
N ALA A 19 2.85 -22.89 2.79
CA ALA A 19 2.15 -21.65 3.12
C ALA A 19 2.71 -20.96 4.38
N SER A 20 3.20 -21.70 5.38
CA SER A 20 3.79 -21.12 6.60
C SER A 20 5.05 -20.32 6.30
N ILE A 21 5.94 -20.84 5.43
CA ILE A 21 7.15 -20.12 5.01
C ILE A 21 6.79 -18.92 4.13
N GLU A 22 5.81 -19.08 3.26
CA GLU A 22 5.32 -17.98 2.42
C GLU A 22 4.75 -16.85 3.27
N GLY A 23 3.92 -17.16 4.26
CA GLY A 23 3.36 -16.17 5.18
C GLY A 23 4.44 -15.47 6.01
N LEU A 24 5.36 -16.26 6.59
CA LEU A 24 6.47 -15.72 7.37
C LEU A 24 7.38 -14.80 6.54
N ALA A 25 7.81 -15.24 5.36
CA ALA A 25 8.67 -14.44 4.49
C ALA A 25 8.00 -13.15 4.04
N THR A 26 6.70 -13.20 3.73
CA THR A 26 5.90 -12.03 3.33
C THR A 26 5.75 -11.05 4.49
N SER A 27 5.42 -11.52 5.68
CA SER A 27 5.31 -10.70 6.89
C SER A 27 6.64 -10.02 7.22
N LEU A 28 7.73 -10.77 7.26
CA LEU A 28 9.07 -10.23 7.52
C LEU A 28 9.50 -9.20 6.46
N ARG A 29 9.12 -9.41 5.20
CA ARG A 29 9.45 -8.49 4.09
C ARG A 29 8.68 -7.19 4.18
N TYR A 30 7.37 -7.23 4.42
CA TYR A 30 6.50 -6.05 4.29
C TYR A 30 6.16 -5.41 5.62
N THR A 31 5.93 -6.19 6.68
CA THR A 31 5.63 -5.62 8.00
C THR A 31 6.90 -5.17 8.72
N HIS A 32 8.00 -5.93 8.55
CA HIS A 32 9.26 -5.66 9.23
C HIS A 32 10.35 -5.06 8.32
N ALA A 33 10.03 -4.78 7.05
CA ALA A 33 10.91 -4.15 6.06
C ALA A 33 12.27 -4.85 5.87
N ILE A 34 12.37 -6.18 6.10
CA ILE A 34 13.61 -6.94 5.95
C ILE A 34 13.93 -7.11 4.46
N SER A 35 15.14 -6.77 4.04
CA SER A 35 15.59 -6.95 2.64
C SER A 35 15.67 -8.43 2.27
N TYR A 36 15.60 -8.76 0.97
CA TYR A 36 15.72 -10.14 0.51
C TYR A 36 17.05 -10.79 0.90
N ALA A 37 18.17 -10.05 0.86
CA ALA A 37 19.47 -10.53 1.31
C ALA A 37 19.44 -10.92 2.79
N ARG A 38 18.86 -10.07 3.64
CA ARG A 38 18.71 -10.35 5.08
C ARG A 38 17.75 -11.50 5.35
N LEU A 39 16.65 -11.62 4.59
CA LEU A 39 15.74 -12.76 4.68
C LEU A 39 16.44 -14.07 4.30
N SER A 40 17.21 -14.07 3.22
CA SER A 40 18.00 -15.25 2.81
C SER A 40 18.96 -15.69 3.92
N ALA A 41 19.69 -14.75 4.52
CA ALA A 41 20.57 -15.02 5.65
C ALA A 41 19.80 -15.53 6.89
N LEU A 42 18.68 -14.90 7.23
CA LEU A 42 17.83 -15.30 8.35
C LEU A 42 17.34 -16.74 8.20
N PHE A 43 16.76 -17.08 7.04
CA PHE A 43 16.29 -18.44 6.79
C PHE A 43 17.39 -19.48 6.88
N ALA A 44 18.58 -19.18 6.36
CA ALA A 44 19.73 -20.09 6.45
C ALA A 44 20.25 -20.25 7.89
N GLN A 45 20.41 -19.14 8.63
CA GLN A 45 21.08 -19.13 9.94
C GLN A 45 20.15 -19.56 11.08
N VAL A 46 18.88 -19.14 11.06
CA VAL A 46 17.95 -19.39 12.17
C VAL A 46 17.15 -20.67 11.95
N TYR A 47 16.72 -20.91 10.72
CA TYR A 47 15.83 -22.03 10.40
C TYR A 47 16.55 -23.19 9.69
N GLY A 48 17.83 -23.05 9.32
CA GLY A 48 18.57 -24.06 8.58
C GLY A 48 18.03 -24.28 7.15
N VAL A 49 17.22 -23.34 6.62
CA VAL A 49 16.58 -23.44 5.30
C VAL A 49 17.20 -22.43 4.33
N PRO A 50 18.14 -22.85 3.47
CA PRO A 50 18.81 -21.94 2.54
C PRO A 50 17.87 -21.57 1.38
N ILE A 51 17.29 -20.39 1.43
CA ILE A 51 16.42 -19.83 0.37
C ILE A 51 17.14 -18.65 -0.27
N ARG A 52 17.40 -18.71 -1.57
CA ARG A 52 18.04 -17.62 -2.32
C ARG A 52 17.10 -16.44 -2.51
N GLU A 53 17.64 -15.23 -2.63
CA GLU A 53 16.88 -13.99 -2.82
C GLU A 53 15.88 -14.06 -3.98
N GLY A 54 16.28 -14.61 -5.14
CA GLY A 54 15.39 -14.78 -6.28
C GLY A 54 14.19 -15.72 -5.99
N ALA A 55 14.42 -16.76 -5.18
CA ALA A 55 13.35 -17.67 -4.76
C ALA A 55 12.39 -16.97 -3.79
N LEU A 56 12.89 -16.15 -2.86
CA LEU A 56 12.08 -15.30 -1.98
C LEU A 56 11.25 -14.28 -2.77
N ALA A 57 11.84 -13.62 -3.77
CA ALA A 57 11.13 -12.69 -4.63
C ALA A 57 9.99 -13.37 -5.42
N ASN A 58 10.24 -14.57 -5.94
CA ASN A 58 9.23 -15.36 -6.65
C ASN A 58 8.12 -15.84 -5.71
N LEU A 59 8.48 -16.23 -4.48
CA LEU A 59 7.52 -16.60 -3.44
C LEU A 59 6.56 -15.44 -3.15
N VAL A 60 7.09 -14.26 -2.88
CA VAL A 60 6.29 -13.05 -2.62
C VAL A 60 5.38 -12.69 -3.80
N ARG A 61 5.87 -12.86 -5.05
CA ARG A 61 5.05 -12.62 -6.25
C ARG A 61 3.86 -13.57 -6.34
N ARG A 62 4.03 -14.86 -5.98
CA ARG A 62 2.92 -15.82 -5.90
C ARG A 62 1.90 -15.44 -4.83
N VAL A 63 2.38 -15.03 -3.66
CA VAL A 63 1.50 -14.55 -2.56
C VAL A 63 0.68 -13.35 -3.05
N LYS A 64 1.32 -12.38 -3.74
CA LYS A 64 0.61 -11.22 -4.33
C LYS A 64 -0.56 -11.67 -5.21
N THR A 65 -0.34 -12.58 -6.14
CA THR A 65 -1.39 -13.06 -7.05
C THR A 65 -2.59 -13.66 -6.29
N ARG A 66 -2.32 -14.37 -5.18
CA ARG A 66 -3.40 -14.91 -4.33
C ARG A 66 -4.14 -13.83 -3.52
N LEU A 67 -3.55 -12.66 -3.35
CA LEU A 67 -4.16 -11.53 -2.63
C LEU A 67 -4.92 -10.57 -3.56
N ASP A 68 -4.81 -10.71 -4.88
CA ASP A 68 -5.41 -9.76 -5.84
C ASP A 68 -6.94 -9.62 -5.64
N ASP A 69 -7.66 -10.72 -5.37
CA ASP A 69 -9.10 -10.67 -5.07
C ASP A 69 -9.41 -9.90 -3.77
N ARG A 70 -8.56 -10.03 -2.75
CA ARG A 70 -8.70 -9.29 -1.50
C ARG A 70 -8.42 -7.80 -1.68
N VAL A 71 -7.45 -7.46 -2.51
CA VAL A 71 -7.18 -6.05 -2.88
C VAL A 71 -8.37 -5.46 -3.62
N ALA A 72 -8.97 -6.19 -4.57
CA ALA A 72 -10.17 -5.78 -5.27
C ALA A 72 -11.37 -5.60 -4.32
N GLU A 73 -11.52 -6.46 -3.32
CA GLU A 73 -12.55 -6.32 -2.28
C GLU A 73 -12.34 -5.06 -1.44
N ILE A 74 -11.10 -4.78 -1.01
CA ILE A 74 -10.75 -3.57 -0.25
C ILE A 74 -11.08 -2.31 -1.07
N LEU A 75 -10.71 -2.29 -2.35
CA LEU A 75 -11.03 -1.19 -3.25
C LEU A 75 -12.56 -1.01 -3.44
N THR A 76 -13.28 -2.12 -3.52
CA THR A 76 -14.75 -2.09 -3.60
C THR A 76 -15.37 -1.50 -2.32
N ARG A 77 -14.84 -1.84 -1.16
CA ARG A 77 -15.27 -1.25 0.13
C ARG A 77 -14.97 0.24 0.19
N LEU A 78 -13.79 0.67 -0.27
CA LEU A 78 -13.44 2.08 -0.36
C LEU A 78 -14.44 2.83 -1.26
N ARG A 79 -14.75 2.30 -2.46
CA ARG A 79 -15.69 2.88 -3.42
C ARG A 79 -17.15 2.92 -2.98
N ARG A 80 -17.48 2.35 -1.82
CA ARG A 80 -18.81 2.42 -1.19
C ARG A 80 -18.84 3.30 0.06
N SER A 81 -17.72 3.93 0.37
CA SER A 81 -17.58 4.69 1.61
C SER A 81 -18.19 6.07 1.49
N ARG A 82 -18.89 6.49 2.53
CA ARG A 82 -19.43 7.86 2.63
C ARG A 82 -18.36 8.89 2.91
N LEU A 83 -17.28 8.49 3.60
CA LEU A 83 -16.15 9.36 3.92
C LEU A 83 -14.87 8.74 3.35
N ILE A 84 -14.13 9.52 2.59
CA ILE A 84 -12.81 9.13 2.06
C ILE A 84 -11.84 10.27 2.34
N GLY A 85 -10.71 9.93 2.96
CA GLY A 85 -9.54 10.79 3.05
C GLY A 85 -8.56 10.44 1.95
N SER A 86 -7.95 11.46 1.35
CA SER A 86 -6.88 11.29 0.36
C SER A 86 -5.71 12.21 0.66
N ASP A 87 -4.53 11.69 0.41
CA ASP A 87 -3.25 12.41 0.50
C ASP A 87 -2.28 11.83 -0.51
N GLU A 88 -1.25 12.59 -0.90
CA GLU A 88 -0.20 12.09 -1.77
C GLU A 88 1.17 12.59 -1.34
N THR A 89 2.17 11.73 -1.50
CA THR A 89 3.57 12.06 -1.21
C THR A 89 4.49 11.66 -2.35
N GLY A 90 5.59 12.38 -2.51
CA GLY A 90 6.62 12.06 -3.49
C GLY A 90 7.38 10.78 -3.11
N ALA A 91 7.54 9.87 -4.05
CA ALA A 91 8.33 8.65 -3.91
C ALA A 91 9.36 8.55 -5.04
N ARG A 92 10.54 7.99 -4.76
CA ARG A 92 11.57 7.74 -5.77
C ARG A 92 11.60 6.25 -6.13
N VAL A 93 11.26 5.93 -7.38
CA VAL A 93 11.28 4.56 -7.90
C VAL A 93 12.20 4.50 -9.11
N ASN A 94 13.26 3.72 -9.04
CA ASN A 94 14.27 3.58 -10.10
C ASN A 94 14.81 4.94 -10.59
N GLY A 95 15.10 5.86 -9.66
CA GLY A 95 15.62 7.20 -9.97
C GLY A 95 14.59 8.20 -10.52
N ARG A 96 13.35 7.79 -10.76
CA ARG A 96 12.26 8.66 -11.25
C ARG A 96 11.36 9.07 -10.10
N THR A 97 10.83 10.29 -10.17
CA THR A 97 9.79 10.75 -9.24
C THR A 97 8.48 10.05 -9.57
N GLN A 98 7.89 9.45 -8.57
CA GLN A 98 6.56 8.87 -8.56
C GLN A 98 5.77 9.51 -7.42
N TRP A 99 4.47 9.29 -7.39
CA TRP A 99 3.59 9.78 -6.35
C TRP A 99 2.88 8.60 -5.72
N GLU A 100 3.06 8.45 -4.41
CA GLU A 100 2.28 7.53 -3.61
C GLU A 100 1.02 8.27 -3.16
N TRP A 101 -0.11 7.81 -3.65
CA TRP A 101 -1.44 8.26 -3.26
C TRP A 101 -1.99 7.32 -2.22
N VAL A 102 -2.63 7.86 -1.22
CA VAL A 102 -3.32 7.08 -0.18
C VAL A 102 -4.79 7.49 -0.18
N PHE A 103 -5.66 6.50 -0.31
CA PHE A 103 -7.11 6.67 -0.16
C PHE A 103 -7.57 5.84 1.01
N GLN A 104 -8.22 6.45 1.99
CA GLN A 104 -8.52 5.76 3.23
C GLN A 104 -9.83 6.21 3.89
N ASN A 105 -10.33 5.35 4.76
CA ASN A 105 -11.36 5.65 5.74
C ASN A 105 -11.01 4.92 7.05
N THR A 106 -11.95 4.82 8.00
CA THR A 106 -11.72 4.12 9.28
C THR A 106 -11.53 2.61 9.17
N ALA A 107 -11.90 2.00 8.04
CA ALA A 107 -11.92 0.54 7.86
C ALA A 107 -10.89 0.03 6.83
N VAL A 108 -10.56 0.82 5.83
CA VAL A 108 -9.67 0.42 4.72
C VAL A 108 -8.71 1.54 4.34
N CYS A 109 -7.53 1.13 3.85
CA CYS A 109 -6.51 2.00 3.27
C CYS A 109 -6.02 1.39 1.96
N VAL A 110 -6.00 2.19 0.90
CA VAL A 110 -5.59 1.79 -0.46
C VAL A 110 -4.46 2.71 -0.90
N PRO A 111 -3.20 2.29 -0.77
CA PRO A 111 -2.07 2.99 -1.36
C PRO A 111 -1.92 2.63 -2.83
N VAL A 112 -1.61 3.60 -3.69
CA VAL A 112 -1.25 3.39 -5.09
C VAL A 112 -0.09 4.29 -5.50
N ILE A 113 0.85 3.77 -6.29
CA ILE A 113 1.97 4.55 -6.82
C ILE A 113 1.72 4.85 -8.28
N ARG A 114 1.79 6.14 -8.64
CA ARG A 114 1.58 6.62 -10.02
C ARG A 114 2.61 7.67 -10.41
N PRO A 115 2.92 7.79 -11.71
CA PRO A 115 3.83 8.83 -12.20
C PRO A 115 3.20 10.22 -12.12
N SER A 116 1.89 10.32 -12.00
CA SER A 116 1.15 11.58 -11.98
C SER A 116 0.72 11.99 -10.58
N ARG A 117 0.80 13.29 -10.31
CA ARG A 117 0.18 13.96 -9.16
C ARG A 117 -1.18 14.58 -9.50
N GLY A 118 -1.70 14.34 -10.69
CA GLY A 118 -2.92 14.99 -11.17
C GLY A 118 -4.20 14.28 -10.74
N HIS A 119 -5.33 15.01 -10.85
CA HIS A 119 -6.68 14.54 -10.51
C HIS A 119 -7.09 13.22 -11.18
N GLY A 120 -6.55 12.90 -12.35
CA GLY A 120 -6.83 11.64 -13.05
C GLY A 120 -6.54 10.39 -12.23
N VAL A 121 -5.62 10.45 -11.26
CA VAL A 121 -5.34 9.33 -10.35
C VAL A 121 -6.51 9.06 -9.42
N ILE A 122 -7.17 10.12 -8.93
CA ILE A 122 -8.35 10.00 -8.07
C ILE A 122 -9.47 9.30 -8.86
N HIS A 123 -9.71 9.73 -10.09
CA HIS A 123 -10.72 9.10 -10.96
C HIS A 123 -10.37 7.64 -11.31
N GLU A 124 -9.11 7.33 -11.57
CA GLU A 124 -8.65 5.94 -11.81
C GLU A 124 -8.98 5.04 -10.61
N VAL A 125 -8.73 5.50 -9.39
CA VAL A 125 -8.93 4.70 -8.18
C VAL A 125 -10.39 4.62 -7.77
N LEU A 126 -11.11 5.74 -7.79
CA LEU A 126 -12.49 5.82 -7.27
C LEU A 126 -13.55 5.60 -8.35
N GLY A 127 -13.23 5.76 -9.65
CA GLY A 127 -14.21 5.77 -10.72
C GLY A 127 -15.18 6.92 -10.56
N ASP A 128 -16.47 6.62 -10.75
CA ASP A 128 -17.57 7.60 -10.62
C ASP A 128 -18.09 7.74 -9.18
N HIS A 129 -17.43 7.12 -8.20
CA HIS A 129 -17.87 7.20 -6.81
C HIS A 129 -17.76 8.62 -6.28
N ARG A 130 -18.84 9.09 -5.66
CA ARG A 130 -18.96 10.42 -5.03
C ARG A 130 -19.21 10.22 -3.54
N PRO A 131 -18.18 10.35 -2.68
CA PRO A 131 -18.40 10.24 -1.25
C PRO A 131 -19.23 11.40 -0.72
N THR A 132 -19.93 11.20 0.38
CA THR A 132 -20.60 12.29 1.10
C THR A 132 -19.58 13.30 1.61
N ILE A 133 -18.45 12.84 2.15
CA ILE A 133 -17.38 13.69 2.68
C ILE A 133 -16.03 13.29 2.04
N TRP A 134 -15.39 14.27 1.42
CA TRP A 134 -14.03 14.18 0.92
C TRP A 134 -13.09 14.94 1.86
N VAL A 135 -12.07 14.27 2.39
CA VAL A 135 -11.07 14.88 3.27
C VAL A 135 -9.74 14.93 2.53
N SER A 136 -9.18 16.11 2.34
CA SER A 136 -7.87 16.27 1.70
C SER A 136 -7.17 17.55 2.17
N ASP A 137 -5.94 17.73 1.70
CA ASP A 137 -5.25 19.03 1.78
C ASP A 137 -5.83 20.05 0.79
N LEU A 138 -5.17 21.20 0.67
CA LEU A 138 -5.56 22.28 -0.24
C LEU A 138 -4.99 22.13 -1.65
N TYR A 139 -4.36 21.01 -1.98
CA TYR A 139 -3.79 20.81 -3.30
C TYR A 139 -4.87 20.78 -4.40
N SER A 140 -4.60 21.43 -5.52
CA SER A 140 -5.60 21.67 -6.57
C SER A 140 -6.21 20.40 -7.15
N ALA A 141 -5.44 19.32 -7.30
CA ALA A 141 -5.94 18.05 -7.80
C ALA A 141 -6.96 17.40 -6.86
N GLN A 142 -6.89 17.68 -5.56
CA GLN A 142 -7.78 17.17 -4.52
C GLN A 142 -9.11 17.94 -4.46
N LYS A 143 -9.06 19.28 -4.68
CA LYS A 143 -10.20 20.19 -4.51
C LYS A 143 -11.38 19.96 -5.45
N HIS A 144 -11.15 19.31 -6.59
CA HIS A 144 -12.16 19.16 -7.64
C HIS A 144 -12.80 17.77 -7.67
N HIS A 145 -12.52 16.91 -6.68
CA HIS A 145 -13.20 15.63 -6.60
C HIS A 145 -14.67 15.85 -6.19
N PRO A 146 -15.64 15.32 -6.97
CA PRO A 146 -17.04 15.52 -6.67
C PRO A 146 -17.44 14.80 -5.37
N ALA A 147 -17.88 15.58 -4.38
CA ALA A 147 -18.40 15.12 -3.09
C ALA A 147 -19.52 16.05 -2.65
N GLU A 148 -20.37 15.62 -1.72
CA GLU A 148 -21.41 16.49 -1.15
C GLU A 148 -20.82 17.57 -0.24
N ALA A 149 -19.74 17.21 0.49
CA ALA A 149 -19.01 18.12 1.35
C ALA A 149 -17.51 17.84 1.26
N TRP A 150 -16.71 18.90 1.37
CA TRP A 150 -15.26 18.82 1.43
C TRP A 150 -14.75 19.33 2.78
N GLN A 151 -13.93 18.51 3.42
CA GLN A 151 -13.24 18.83 4.67
C GLN A 151 -11.76 19.00 4.40
N VAL A 152 -11.19 20.14 4.77
CA VAL A 152 -9.72 20.29 4.77
C VAL A 152 -9.12 19.45 5.88
N CYS A 153 -8.04 18.74 5.56
CA CYS A 153 -7.33 17.90 6.52
C CYS A 153 -6.78 18.74 7.67
N LEU A 154 -7.26 18.48 8.89
CA LEU A 154 -6.87 19.23 10.09
C LEU A 154 -5.37 19.11 10.40
N ALA A 155 -4.74 17.97 10.10
CA ALA A 155 -3.31 17.79 10.31
C ALA A 155 -2.48 18.75 9.42
N HIS A 156 -2.92 18.99 8.18
CA HIS A 156 -2.30 19.98 7.30
C HIS A 156 -2.54 21.40 7.80
N GLN A 157 -3.75 21.73 8.21
CA GLN A 157 -4.07 23.05 8.76
C GLN A 157 -3.29 23.36 10.03
N LEU A 158 -3.15 22.40 10.95
CA LEU A 158 -2.34 22.58 12.17
C LEU A 158 -0.87 22.83 11.82
N ARG A 159 -0.32 22.11 10.86
CA ARG A 159 1.06 22.30 10.39
C ARG A 159 1.26 23.67 9.73
N ASP A 160 0.30 24.10 8.92
CA ASP A 160 0.33 25.41 8.26
C ASP A 160 0.22 26.55 9.29
N GLY A 161 -0.65 26.40 10.31
CA GLY A 161 -0.75 27.31 11.43
C GLY A 161 0.54 27.38 12.26
N GLN A 162 1.16 26.24 12.54
CA GLN A 162 2.45 26.20 13.24
C GLN A 162 3.55 26.89 12.41
N PHE A 163 3.60 26.64 11.12
CA PHE A 163 4.55 27.29 10.22
C PHE A 163 4.36 28.83 10.19
N ALA A 164 3.11 29.30 10.16
CA ALA A 164 2.80 30.73 10.21
C ALA A 164 3.25 31.37 11.53
N LEU A 165 3.02 30.71 12.68
CA LEU A 165 3.52 31.14 13.98
C LEU A 165 5.05 31.25 14.01
N GLU A 166 5.75 30.24 13.53
CA GLU A 166 7.22 30.21 13.45
C GLU A 166 7.77 31.31 12.53
N ALA A 167 7.01 31.66 11.48
CA ALA A 167 7.33 32.80 10.59
C ALA A 167 7.00 34.18 11.20
N GLY A 168 6.44 34.24 12.40
CA GLY A 168 6.13 35.49 13.11
C GLY A 168 4.73 36.04 12.82
N ASP A 169 3.85 35.27 12.22
CA ASP A 169 2.44 35.64 12.03
C ASP A 169 1.72 35.62 13.39
N ARG A 170 1.14 36.76 13.78
CA ARG A 170 0.45 36.94 15.06
C ARG A 170 -1.05 36.61 15.01
N VAL A 171 -1.59 36.33 13.84
CA VAL A 171 -3.02 36.00 13.68
C VAL A 171 -3.36 34.65 14.34
N PHE A 172 -2.38 33.74 14.40
CA PHE A 172 -2.52 32.41 14.98
C PHE A 172 -1.91 32.27 16.38
N ALA A 173 -1.45 33.39 17.00
CA ALA A 173 -0.83 33.40 18.32
C ALA A 173 -1.86 33.42 19.47
#